data_6aa6b07c120d0ebdf572c5043ccc1188
#
_entry.id   6aa6b07c120d0ebdf572c5043ccc1188
#
_cell.length_a   1.000
_cell.length_b   1.000
_cell.length_c   1.000
_cell.angle_alpha   90.00
_cell.angle_beta   90.00
_cell.angle_gamma   90.00
#
_symmetry.space_group_name_H-M   'P 1'
#
loop_
_entity.id
_entity.type
_entity.pdbx_description
1 polymer ?
#
loop_
_entity_poly.entity_id
_entity_poly.type
_entity_poly.pdbx_seq_one_letter_code
_entity_poly.pdbx_strand_id
1 'polypeptide(L)'
;MATEVMQENVETAANVLNHWQGHRRVTRRTIDAFPEEKLFQFAVGGMRPFADLVWEMIRMVMPITDGVATGKWEEFKGEKPETKSELLKVWDAQTKALDERFPTIPQHRFSEVDTAFGQWTMTGLATIQYGIDNEIHHRGQGYVYLRALGIEPPHFWERD
;
A
#
# COMPACT_ATOMS: atom_id res chain seq x y z
N MET A 1 2.88 -29.18 -37.57
CA MET A 1 3.78 -28.71 -36.50
C MET A 1 3.01 -27.67 -35.73
N ALA A 2 2.57 -28.00 -34.53
CA ALA A 2 1.88 -27.05 -33.66
C ALA A 2 2.90 -26.05 -33.17
N THR A 3 2.69 -24.77 -33.46
CA THR A 3 3.45 -23.67 -32.90
C THR A 3 3.05 -23.57 -31.44
N GLU A 4 3.93 -24.04 -30.58
CA GLU A 4 3.84 -23.80 -29.14
C GLU A 4 3.90 -22.29 -28.93
N VAL A 5 2.75 -21.66 -28.69
CA VAL A 5 2.69 -20.27 -28.24
C VAL A 5 3.35 -20.28 -26.87
N MET A 6 4.59 -19.78 -26.79
CA MET A 6 5.22 -19.48 -25.51
C MET A 6 4.26 -18.58 -24.73
N GLN A 7 3.66 -19.13 -23.70
CA GLN A 7 2.86 -18.37 -22.76
C GLN A 7 3.83 -17.40 -22.07
N GLU A 8 3.85 -16.16 -22.55
CA GLU A 8 4.58 -15.09 -21.84
C GLU A 8 4.14 -15.12 -20.40
N ASN A 9 5.09 -15.23 -19.48
CA ASN A 9 4.85 -15.19 -18.05
C ASN A 9 4.28 -13.82 -17.69
N VAL A 10 2.98 -13.69 -17.75
CA VAL A 10 2.27 -12.55 -17.20
C VAL A 10 2.49 -12.57 -15.68
N GLU A 11 2.74 -11.42 -15.11
CA GLU A 11 2.93 -11.25 -13.67
C GLU A 11 1.81 -11.96 -12.88
N THR A 12 2.17 -12.90 -12.02
CA THR A 12 1.20 -13.67 -11.26
C THR A 12 0.64 -12.86 -10.08
N ALA A 13 -0.56 -13.19 -9.62
CA ALA A 13 -1.14 -12.58 -8.41
C ALA A 13 -0.20 -12.70 -7.20
N ALA A 14 0.50 -13.84 -7.08
CA ALA A 14 1.49 -14.04 -6.01
C ALA A 14 2.68 -13.07 -6.13
N ASN A 15 3.15 -12.78 -7.34
CA ASN A 15 4.24 -11.81 -7.55
C ASN A 15 3.78 -10.39 -7.19
N VAL A 16 2.55 -10.01 -7.53
CA VAL A 16 1.98 -8.70 -7.17
C VAL A 16 1.88 -8.58 -5.65
N LEU A 17 1.39 -9.61 -4.96
CA LEU A 17 1.31 -9.62 -3.50
C LEU A 17 2.71 -9.50 -2.87
N ASN A 18 3.68 -10.31 -3.32
CA ASN A 18 5.05 -10.25 -2.82
C ASN A 18 5.68 -8.87 -3.02
N HIS A 19 5.44 -8.25 -4.18
CA HIS A 19 5.88 -6.90 -4.48
C HIS A 19 5.28 -5.89 -3.50
N TRP A 20 3.97 -5.93 -3.28
CA TRP A 20 3.30 -5.05 -2.32
C TRP A 20 3.81 -5.26 -0.89
N GLN A 21 3.89 -6.51 -0.45
CA GLN A 21 4.41 -6.84 0.89
C GLN A 21 5.86 -6.38 1.10
N GLY A 22 6.70 -6.47 0.08
CA GLY A 22 8.05 -5.89 0.11
C GLY A 22 8.03 -4.38 0.35
N HIS A 23 7.14 -3.65 -0.35
CA HIS A 23 6.96 -2.21 -0.10
C HIS A 23 6.42 -1.93 1.31
N ARG A 24 5.46 -2.72 1.79
CA ARG A 24 4.90 -2.56 3.13
C ARG A 24 5.95 -2.74 4.23
N ARG A 25 6.88 -3.68 4.07
CA ARG A 25 8.01 -3.84 5.01
C ARG A 25 8.90 -2.60 5.06
N VAL A 26 9.21 -2.01 3.91
CA VAL A 26 10.00 -0.76 3.85
C VAL A 26 9.23 0.39 4.49
N THR A 27 7.95 0.54 4.19
CA THR A 27 7.11 1.60 4.77
C THR A 27 7.01 1.45 6.28
N ARG A 28 6.87 0.23 6.79
CA ARG A 28 6.88 -0.04 8.22
C ARG A 28 8.17 0.45 8.91
N ARG A 29 9.33 0.12 8.32
CA ARG A 29 10.62 0.62 8.84
C ARG A 29 10.73 2.14 8.75
N THR A 30 10.14 2.74 7.72
CA THR A 30 10.08 4.20 7.56
C THR A 30 9.27 4.83 8.69
N ILE A 31 8.10 4.28 9.02
CA ILE A 31 7.26 4.75 10.15
C ILE A 31 8.06 4.64 11.46
N ASP A 32 8.72 3.51 11.68
CA ASP A 32 9.47 3.24 12.91
C ASP A 32 10.66 4.19 13.09
N ALA A 33 11.29 4.61 11.99
CA ALA A 33 12.44 5.53 12.01
C ALA A 33 12.09 6.95 12.49
N PHE A 34 10.83 7.37 12.40
CA PHE A 34 10.42 8.69 12.88
C PHE A 34 10.43 8.78 14.41
N PRO A 35 10.94 9.87 14.99
CA PRO A 35 10.63 10.21 16.38
C PRO A 35 9.10 10.41 16.54
N GLU A 36 8.55 9.97 17.66
CA GLU A 36 7.09 9.99 17.96
C GLU A 36 6.43 11.31 17.56
N GLU A 37 6.91 12.41 18.13
CA GLU A 37 6.35 13.73 17.88
C GLU A 37 6.47 14.14 16.40
N LYS A 38 7.60 13.85 15.77
CA LYS A 38 7.85 14.24 14.37
C LYS A 38 7.00 13.48 13.37
N LEU A 39 6.63 12.25 13.68
CA LEU A 39 5.72 11.45 12.86
C LEU A 39 4.36 12.14 12.67
N PHE A 40 3.86 12.79 13.72
CA PHE A 40 2.53 13.42 13.74
C PHE A 40 2.51 14.92 13.45
N GLN A 41 3.65 15.61 13.58
CA GLN A 41 3.67 17.07 13.53
C GLN A 41 4.60 17.64 12.46
N PHE A 42 5.65 16.91 12.06
CA PHE A 42 6.62 17.45 11.11
C PHE A 42 6.14 17.34 9.67
N ALA A 43 6.24 18.44 8.93
CA ALA A 43 5.98 18.49 7.48
C ALA A 43 6.88 19.54 6.83
N VAL A 44 7.07 19.43 5.52
CA VAL A 44 7.84 20.37 4.71
C VAL A 44 6.88 21.05 3.72
N GLY A 45 6.95 22.38 3.64
CA GLY A 45 6.34 23.15 2.56
C GLY A 45 4.83 22.99 2.39
N GLY A 46 4.03 22.94 3.41
CA GLY A 46 2.57 22.84 3.31
C GLY A 46 2.04 21.43 3.01
N MET A 47 2.91 20.42 3.00
CA MET A 47 2.52 19.01 2.95
C MET A 47 1.98 18.55 4.31
N ARG A 48 1.36 17.36 4.32
CA ARG A 48 0.82 16.75 5.55
C ARG A 48 1.91 16.02 6.34
N PRO A 49 1.81 15.91 7.68
CA PRO A 49 2.68 15.02 8.46
C PRO A 49 2.67 13.58 7.96
N PHE A 50 3.76 12.85 8.20
CA PHE A 50 3.88 11.49 7.65
C PHE A 50 2.82 10.52 8.21
N ALA A 51 2.39 10.69 9.46
CA ALA A 51 1.28 9.92 10.03
C ALA A 51 -0.02 10.05 9.22
N ASP A 52 -0.31 11.22 8.65
CA ASP A 52 -1.49 11.43 7.81
C ASP A 52 -1.35 10.72 6.45
N LEU A 53 -0.14 10.72 5.88
CA LEU A 53 0.15 9.98 4.65
C LEU A 53 0.05 8.46 4.87
N VAL A 54 0.58 7.97 5.99
CA VAL A 54 0.45 6.56 6.39
C VAL A 54 -1.01 6.19 6.61
N TRP A 55 -1.79 7.05 7.23
CA TRP A 55 -3.21 6.81 7.43
C TRP A 55 -3.98 6.71 6.10
N GLU A 56 -3.63 7.53 5.12
CA GLU A 56 -4.18 7.41 3.76
C GLU A 56 -3.84 6.05 3.14
N MET A 57 -2.58 5.61 3.23
CA MET A 57 -2.18 4.27 2.75
C MET A 57 -3.00 3.17 3.44
N ILE A 58 -3.17 3.23 4.78
CA ILE A 58 -3.96 2.26 5.54
C ILE A 58 -5.40 2.21 5.04
N ARG A 59 -6.00 3.36 4.78
CA ARG A 59 -7.39 3.45 4.33
C ARG A 59 -7.62 2.89 2.93
N MET A 60 -6.57 2.64 2.16
CA MET A 60 -6.66 2.16 0.77
C MET A 60 -6.49 0.65 0.63
N VAL A 61 -5.65 0.03 1.44
CA VAL A 61 -5.21 -1.37 1.21
C VAL A 61 -6.38 -2.36 1.20
N MET A 62 -7.18 -2.42 2.27
CA MET A 62 -8.28 -3.38 2.35
C MET A 62 -9.47 -2.99 1.47
N PRO A 63 -9.90 -1.73 1.39
CA PRO A 63 -10.93 -1.31 0.43
C PRO A 63 -10.59 -1.66 -1.03
N ILE A 64 -9.35 -1.49 -1.46
CA ILE A 64 -8.90 -1.91 -2.79
C ILE A 64 -8.93 -3.43 -2.92
N THR A 65 -8.34 -4.15 -1.97
CA THR A 65 -8.24 -5.61 -2.03
C THR A 65 -9.63 -6.26 -2.04
N ASP A 66 -10.50 -5.87 -1.12
CA ASP A 66 -11.86 -6.40 -1.01
C ASP A 66 -12.74 -5.95 -2.19
N GLY A 67 -12.59 -4.70 -2.65
CA GLY A 67 -13.31 -4.19 -3.81
C GLY A 67 -12.97 -4.96 -5.08
N VAL A 68 -11.69 -5.20 -5.33
CA VAL A 68 -11.26 -6.04 -6.47
C VAL A 68 -11.76 -7.47 -6.31
N ALA A 69 -11.68 -8.05 -5.11
CA ALA A 69 -12.12 -9.43 -4.89
C ALA A 69 -13.63 -9.63 -5.08
N THR A 70 -14.45 -8.68 -4.66
CA THR A 70 -15.90 -8.86 -4.51
C THR A 70 -16.76 -7.97 -5.42
N GLY A 71 -16.19 -6.92 -5.99
CA GLY A 71 -16.95 -5.87 -6.69
C GLY A 71 -17.73 -4.94 -5.76
N LYS A 72 -17.52 -5.06 -4.43
CA LYS A 72 -18.15 -4.18 -3.44
C LYS A 72 -17.10 -3.21 -2.90
N TRP A 73 -17.33 -1.93 -3.12
CA TRP A 73 -16.40 -0.87 -2.79
C TRP A 73 -16.85 -0.16 -1.51
N GLU A 74 -16.27 -0.55 -0.39
CA GLU A 74 -16.56 0.03 0.92
C GLU A 74 -15.35 0.80 1.43
N GLU A 75 -15.59 1.99 1.99
CA GLU A 75 -14.54 2.77 2.61
C GLU A 75 -14.06 2.11 3.92
N PHE A 76 -12.78 2.32 4.23
CA PHE A 76 -12.19 1.89 5.49
C PHE A 76 -12.88 2.61 6.67
N LYS A 77 -13.29 1.83 7.67
CA LYS A 77 -13.90 2.34 8.89
C LYS A 77 -12.87 2.27 10.02
N GLY A 78 -12.58 3.40 10.61
CA GLY A 78 -11.65 3.52 11.72
C GLY A 78 -11.19 4.95 11.93
N GLU A 79 -10.57 5.21 13.06
CA GLU A 79 -9.99 6.49 13.41
C GLU A 79 -8.47 6.41 13.37
N LYS A 80 -7.83 7.51 12.96
CA LYS A 80 -6.38 7.58 12.92
C LYS A 80 -5.82 7.47 14.34
N PRO A 81 -4.89 6.54 14.60
CA PRO A 81 -4.20 6.45 15.88
C PRO A 81 -3.42 7.73 16.21
N GLU A 82 -3.29 8.00 17.49
CA GLU A 82 -2.56 9.18 18.00
C GLU A 82 -1.13 8.87 18.41
N THR A 83 -0.75 7.58 18.46
CA THR A 83 0.61 7.14 18.82
C THR A 83 1.22 6.28 17.72
N LYS A 84 2.56 6.33 17.62
CA LYS A 84 3.31 5.49 16.67
C LYS A 84 3.09 4.00 16.94
N SER A 85 3.05 3.59 18.20
CA SER A 85 2.83 2.20 18.57
C SER A 85 1.47 1.69 18.06
N GLU A 86 0.42 2.46 18.21
CA GLU A 86 -0.92 2.10 17.71
C GLU A 86 -0.98 2.12 16.18
N LEU A 87 -0.34 3.11 15.56
CA LEU A 87 -0.26 3.18 14.09
C LEU A 87 0.46 1.95 13.51
N LEU A 88 1.57 1.53 14.12
CA LEU A 88 2.29 0.31 13.74
C LEU A 88 1.47 -0.95 13.97
N LYS A 89 0.69 -1.04 15.04
CA LYS A 89 -0.24 -2.18 15.27
C LYS A 89 -1.29 -2.29 14.17
N VAL A 90 -1.88 -1.18 13.76
CA VAL A 90 -2.84 -1.16 12.65
C VAL A 90 -2.17 -1.56 11.35
N TRP A 91 -0.98 -1.04 11.08
CA TRP A 91 -0.18 -1.39 9.91
C TRP A 91 0.13 -2.89 9.85
N ASP A 92 0.62 -3.46 10.95
CA ASP A 92 1.00 -4.88 11.04
C ASP A 92 -0.23 -5.79 10.90
N ALA A 93 -1.34 -5.45 11.55
CA ALA A 93 -2.60 -6.19 11.42
C ALA A 93 -3.12 -6.19 9.97
N GLN A 94 -3.02 -5.05 9.29
CA GLN A 94 -3.44 -4.93 7.90
C GLN A 94 -2.50 -5.67 6.94
N THR A 95 -1.19 -5.68 7.21
CA THR A 95 -0.22 -6.47 6.45
C THR A 95 -0.57 -7.96 6.48
N LYS A 96 -0.92 -8.48 7.66
CA LYS A 96 -1.41 -9.85 7.81
C LYS A 96 -2.74 -10.08 7.08
N ALA A 97 -3.69 -9.17 7.22
CA ALA A 97 -4.98 -9.27 6.54
C ALA A 97 -4.83 -9.29 5.01
N LEU A 98 -3.86 -8.53 4.48
CA LEU A 98 -3.54 -8.54 3.05
C LEU A 98 -3.04 -9.92 2.59
N ASP A 99 -2.15 -10.58 3.36
CA ASP A 99 -1.69 -11.95 3.05
C ASP A 99 -2.84 -12.97 3.03
N GLU A 100 -3.81 -12.80 3.90
CA GLU A 100 -4.96 -13.69 3.98
C GLU A 100 -6.00 -13.42 2.89
N ARG A 101 -6.21 -12.15 2.56
CA ARG A 101 -7.29 -11.74 1.64
C ARG A 101 -6.87 -11.74 0.18
N PHE A 102 -5.67 -11.29 -0.14
CA PHE A 102 -5.24 -11.12 -1.53
C PHE A 102 -5.32 -12.43 -2.36
N PRO A 103 -4.93 -13.61 -1.82
CA PRO A 103 -5.06 -14.87 -2.55
C PRO A 103 -6.50 -15.28 -2.86
N THR A 104 -7.50 -14.67 -2.21
CA THR A 104 -8.92 -14.94 -2.48
C THR A 104 -9.48 -14.19 -3.69
N ILE A 105 -8.71 -13.26 -4.28
CA ILE A 105 -9.13 -12.52 -5.46
C ILE A 105 -9.26 -13.49 -6.64
N PRO A 106 -10.45 -13.64 -7.26
CA PRO A 106 -10.61 -14.48 -8.43
C PRO A 106 -9.73 -13.99 -9.59
N GLN A 107 -9.09 -14.91 -10.31
CA GLN A 107 -8.15 -14.57 -11.39
C GLN A 107 -8.75 -13.59 -12.43
N HIS A 108 -10.01 -13.77 -12.83
CA HIS A 108 -10.65 -12.90 -13.81
C HIS A 108 -10.81 -11.45 -13.33
N ARG A 109 -10.87 -11.22 -12.01
CA ARG A 109 -11.03 -9.88 -11.45
C ARG A 109 -9.83 -8.97 -11.70
N PHE A 110 -8.65 -9.52 -11.90
CA PHE A 110 -7.46 -8.73 -12.23
C PHE A 110 -7.57 -8.02 -13.58
N SER A 111 -8.22 -8.65 -14.57
CA SER A 111 -8.41 -8.08 -15.91
C SER A 111 -9.78 -7.44 -16.13
N GLU A 112 -10.73 -7.70 -15.25
CA GLU A 112 -12.08 -7.14 -15.33
C GLU A 112 -12.05 -5.64 -15.03
N VAL A 113 -12.75 -4.86 -15.85
CA VAL A 113 -12.93 -3.42 -15.63
C VAL A 113 -14.08 -3.21 -14.66
N ASP A 114 -13.83 -2.44 -13.61
CA ASP A 114 -14.82 -2.07 -12.60
C ASP A 114 -14.69 -0.58 -12.26
N THR A 115 -15.69 -0.02 -11.63
CA THR A 115 -15.70 1.39 -11.21
C THR A 115 -15.55 1.47 -9.69
N ALA A 116 -14.31 1.59 -9.23
CA ALA A 116 -13.99 1.68 -7.83
C ALA A 116 -14.66 2.90 -7.18
N PHE A 117 -15.39 2.68 -6.09
CA PHE A 117 -16.11 3.71 -5.32
C PHE A 117 -17.06 4.58 -6.17
N GLY A 118 -17.52 4.06 -7.33
CA GLY A 118 -18.36 4.81 -8.27
C GLY A 118 -17.66 5.98 -8.97
N GLN A 119 -16.33 6.06 -8.93
CA GLN A 119 -15.56 7.21 -9.43
C GLN A 119 -14.45 6.84 -10.40
N TRP A 120 -13.71 5.75 -10.16
CA TRP A 120 -12.50 5.39 -10.92
C TRP A 120 -12.70 4.09 -11.68
N THR A 121 -12.76 4.18 -13.01
CA THR A 121 -12.95 3.02 -13.89
C THR A 121 -11.63 2.53 -14.42
N MET A 122 -11.23 1.33 -14.00
CA MET A 122 -10.00 0.67 -14.44
C MET A 122 -10.06 -0.84 -14.16
N THR A 123 -9.05 -1.60 -14.63
CA THR A 123 -8.95 -3.02 -14.30
C THR A 123 -8.63 -3.24 -12.83
N GLY A 124 -8.99 -4.41 -12.30
CA GLY A 124 -8.62 -4.76 -10.92
C GLY A 124 -7.13 -4.69 -10.66
N LEU A 125 -6.29 -5.14 -11.60
CA LEU A 125 -4.84 -5.03 -11.51
C LEU A 125 -4.39 -3.57 -11.45
N ALA A 126 -4.93 -2.69 -12.31
CA ALA A 126 -4.59 -1.28 -12.29
C ALA A 126 -5.00 -0.60 -10.97
N THR A 127 -6.12 -1.00 -10.38
CA THR A 127 -6.59 -0.50 -9.08
C THR A 127 -5.61 -0.92 -7.96
N ILE A 128 -5.13 -2.16 -7.98
CA ILE A 128 -4.12 -2.66 -7.03
C ILE A 128 -2.81 -1.91 -7.21
N GLN A 129 -2.34 -1.77 -8.45
CA GLN A 129 -1.12 -1.02 -8.77
C GLN A 129 -1.19 0.43 -8.28
N TYR A 130 -2.35 1.08 -8.45
CA TYR A 130 -2.56 2.43 -7.90
C TYR A 130 -2.37 2.47 -6.37
N GLY A 131 -2.86 1.48 -5.64
CA GLY A 131 -2.62 1.38 -4.18
C GLY A 131 -1.14 1.24 -3.83
N ILE A 132 -0.40 0.46 -4.60
CA ILE A 132 1.05 0.29 -4.44
C ILE A 132 1.79 1.59 -4.77
N ASP A 133 1.44 2.24 -5.88
CA ASP A 133 2.05 3.50 -6.33
C ASP A 133 1.80 4.63 -5.31
N ASN A 134 0.59 4.70 -4.75
CA ASN A 134 0.26 5.64 -3.69
C ASN A 134 1.15 5.44 -2.45
N GLU A 135 1.36 4.19 -2.04
CA GLU A 135 2.26 3.88 -0.92
C GLU A 135 3.70 4.29 -1.21
N ILE A 136 4.21 3.98 -2.40
CA ILE A 136 5.57 4.35 -2.82
C ILE A 136 5.72 5.87 -2.86
N HIS A 137 4.73 6.58 -3.44
CA HIS A 137 4.72 8.04 -3.54
C HIS A 137 4.78 8.70 -2.17
N HIS A 138 3.90 8.32 -1.27
CA HIS A 138 3.86 8.92 0.07
C HIS A 138 5.04 8.50 0.94
N ARG A 139 5.53 7.27 0.83
CA ARG A 139 6.76 6.86 1.51
C ARG A 139 7.95 7.68 1.04
N GLY A 140 8.04 8.00 -0.25
CA GLY A 140 9.08 8.90 -0.77
C GLY A 140 9.07 10.27 -0.09
N GLN A 141 7.88 10.83 0.18
CA GLN A 141 7.74 12.06 0.96
C GLN A 141 8.26 11.89 2.40
N GLY A 142 7.95 10.76 3.04
CA GLY A 142 8.49 10.40 4.36
C GLY A 142 10.02 10.35 4.38
N TYR A 143 10.64 9.87 3.29
CA TYR A 143 12.10 9.87 3.14
C TYR A 143 12.69 11.28 3.13
N VAL A 144 12.04 12.21 2.44
CA VAL A 144 12.44 13.64 2.45
C VAL A 144 12.33 14.20 3.86
N TYR A 145 11.26 13.88 4.59
CA TYR A 145 11.09 14.34 5.97
C TYR A 145 12.16 13.80 6.91
N LEU A 146 12.47 12.51 6.83
CA LEU A 146 13.54 11.91 7.64
C LEU A 146 14.88 12.60 7.37
N ARG A 147 15.24 12.82 6.10
CA ARG A 147 16.47 13.54 5.74
C ARG A 147 16.49 14.97 6.25
N ALA A 148 15.38 15.67 6.16
CA ALA A 148 15.24 17.03 6.71
C ALA A 148 15.41 17.06 8.25
N LEU A 149 15.08 15.96 8.93
CA LEU A 149 15.30 15.77 10.37
C LEU A 149 16.72 15.27 10.71
N GLY A 150 17.57 15.04 9.70
CA GLY A 150 18.91 14.46 9.89
C GLY A 150 18.93 12.96 10.18
N ILE A 151 17.85 12.26 9.84
CA ILE A 151 17.70 10.82 10.04
C ILE A 151 17.87 10.13 8.68
N GLU A 152 18.71 9.11 8.62
CA GLU A 152 18.87 8.28 7.42
C GLU A 152 17.66 7.38 7.24
N PRO A 153 16.94 7.44 6.09
CA PRO A 153 15.83 6.54 5.82
C PRO A 153 16.32 5.10 5.60
N PRO A 154 15.44 4.08 5.80
CA PRO A 154 15.74 2.71 5.39
C PRO A 154 16.09 2.63 3.91
N HIS A 155 16.97 1.71 3.52
CA HIS A 155 17.25 1.48 2.11
C HIS A 155 16.02 0.92 1.39
N PHE A 156 15.50 1.64 0.39
CA PHE A 156 14.22 1.29 -0.26
C PHE A 156 14.28 0.00 -1.09
N TRP A 157 15.47 -0.46 -1.45
CA TRP A 157 15.70 -1.71 -2.18
C TRP A 157 15.76 -2.94 -1.27
N GLU A 158 15.93 -2.78 0.04
CA GLU A 158 15.89 -3.86 1.04
C GLU A 158 14.45 -4.16 1.41
N ARG A 159 13.83 -5.09 0.68
CA ARG A 159 12.40 -5.40 0.79
C ARG A 159 12.08 -6.70 1.52
N ASP A 160 13.10 -7.41 2.00
CA ASP A 160 12.96 -8.68 2.69
C ASP A 160 12.60 -8.52 4.17
#